data_2fb5ea88d33603d368406c8d2b619336
#
_entry.id   2fb5ea88d33603d368406c8d2b619336
#
_cell.length_a   1.000
_cell.length_b   1.000
_cell.length_c   1.000
_cell.angle_alpha   90.00
_cell.angle_beta   90.00
_cell.angle_gamma   90.00
#
_symmetry.space_group_name_H-M   'P 1'
#
loop_
_entity.id
_entity.type
_entity.pdbx_description
1 polymer ?
#
loop_
_entity_poly.entity_id
_entity_poly.type
_entity_poly.pdbx_seq_one_letter_code
_entity_poly.pdbx_strand_id
1 'polypeptide(L)'
;MIMAAAAVLGAGVVTAPAEAAQTRTAADTKRVVVYYQTQYLNNVYVSPKPLVDNNTGVTDVLVGAIHLNSDGSTHVNDHPPSDPRYTQMWADLAAMQARGVRVSAFVGGAAQGTFQRLDTDFATYYPKLKNLVTTYGLDGLDLDVEENMSQAGINRLIDQLTTDFGTDFVITLAPVATALSGGGNLSGFNYETLERERGAKIDWYNAQFYCGWGSMASTTGYDNIINRGVFPPHKVVTGVVTNSANCGGYVPLPTLKNTLAQLVAKYPTFGGVDGWEYFNSDPGGTAAPWQWAREMTSAMSGGAGGPANLALNKAATGSAACTSTEGPAKAVNGSVSGGTADKFCTLAASKWLRVDLGSAQTLGSVEISHAAAGGESAAYNTRAFTVQTSGDGSTWTTRATVTANTAAVTTHALSGVSARYVRLNITTPTQGADPAARIYELKVFA
;
A
#
# COMPACT_ATOMS: atom_id res chain seq x y z
N MET A 1 -27.52 -61.23 -38.26
CA MET A 1 -28.07 -59.93 -37.85
C MET A 1 -27.55 -59.64 -36.44
N ILE A 2 -26.49 -58.87 -36.28
CA ILE A 2 -25.89 -58.53 -34.99
C ILE A 2 -26.05 -57.04 -34.86
N MET A 3 -26.88 -56.59 -33.89
CA MET A 3 -27.02 -55.19 -33.55
C MET A 3 -25.88 -54.78 -32.60
N ALA A 4 -25.12 -53.80 -32.99
CA ALA A 4 -24.14 -53.13 -32.12
C ALA A 4 -24.82 -51.99 -31.41
N ALA A 5 -24.79 -51.98 -30.04
CA ALA A 5 -25.21 -50.89 -29.24
C ALA A 5 -24.06 -49.92 -29.02
N ALA A 6 -24.25 -48.66 -29.40
CA ALA A 6 -23.29 -47.57 -29.12
C ALA A 6 -23.60 -46.98 -27.75
N ALA A 7 -22.62 -47.04 -26.86
CA ALA A 7 -22.67 -46.34 -25.56
C ALA A 7 -22.20 -44.88 -25.73
N VAL A 8 -23.05 -43.91 -25.41
CA VAL A 8 -22.72 -42.49 -25.35
C VAL A 8 -22.21 -42.20 -23.94
N LEU A 9 -20.91 -41.90 -23.85
CA LEU A 9 -20.27 -41.38 -22.66
C LEU A 9 -20.58 -39.88 -22.55
N GLY A 10 -21.48 -39.50 -21.64
CA GLY A 10 -21.71 -38.11 -21.27
C GLY A 10 -20.56 -37.59 -20.40
N ALA A 11 -19.79 -36.62 -20.90
CA ALA A 11 -18.83 -35.88 -20.13
C ALA A 11 -19.57 -34.88 -19.21
N GLY A 12 -19.65 -35.19 -17.93
CA GLY A 12 -20.12 -34.27 -16.93
C GLY A 12 -19.14 -33.13 -16.71
N VAL A 13 -19.54 -31.91 -17.06
CA VAL A 13 -18.80 -30.69 -16.70
C VAL A 13 -19.00 -30.47 -15.20
N VAL A 14 -17.97 -30.71 -14.41
CA VAL A 14 -17.93 -30.33 -13.00
C VAL A 14 -17.64 -28.84 -12.96
N THR A 15 -18.65 -27.99 -12.79
CA THR A 15 -18.50 -26.59 -12.47
C THR A 15 -18.08 -26.50 -10.99
N ALA A 16 -16.85 -26.06 -10.74
CA ALA A 16 -16.44 -25.66 -9.40
C ALA A 16 -17.35 -24.51 -8.91
N PRO A 17 -17.78 -24.51 -7.63
CA PRO A 17 -18.54 -23.39 -7.12
C PRO A 17 -17.67 -22.14 -7.16
N ALA A 18 -18.16 -21.07 -7.78
CA ALA A 18 -17.56 -19.74 -7.67
C ALA A 18 -17.63 -19.37 -6.18
N GLU A 19 -16.49 -19.21 -5.55
CA GLU A 19 -16.37 -18.61 -4.24
C GLU A 19 -16.98 -17.21 -4.34
N ALA A 20 -18.07 -16.97 -3.62
CA ALA A 20 -18.71 -15.67 -3.60
C ALA A 20 -17.72 -14.65 -3.05
N ALA A 21 -17.32 -13.70 -3.87
CA ALA A 21 -16.56 -12.54 -3.45
C ALA A 21 -17.33 -11.91 -2.28
N GLN A 22 -16.72 -11.90 -1.09
CA GLN A 22 -17.29 -11.20 0.06
C GLN A 22 -17.37 -9.73 -0.32
N THR A 23 -18.58 -9.21 -0.49
CA THR A 23 -18.84 -7.77 -0.59
C THR A 23 -18.34 -7.12 0.70
N ARG A 24 -17.15 -6.53 0.65
CA ARG A 24 -16.67 -5.64 1.70
C ARG A 24 -17.61 -4.46 1.74
N THR A 25 -18.38 -4.31 2.82
CA THR A 25 -19.11 -3.07 3.05
C THR A 25 -18.12 -1.92 3.16
N ALA A 26 -18.31 -0.87 2.36
CA ALA A 26 -17.37 0.26 2.21
C ALA A 26 -17.05 1.00 3.53
N ALA A 27 -17.74 0.69 4.61
CA ALA A 27 -17.60 1.36 5.91
C ALA A 27 -16.45 0.83 6.80
N ASP A 28 -15.91 -0.37 6.56
CA ASP A 28 -15.04 -1.05 7.54
C ASP A 28 -13.55 -1.14 7.15
N THR A 29 -13.15 -0.74 5.96
CA THR A 29 -11.76 -0.85 5.51
C THR A 29 -11.15 0.50 5.22
N LYS A 30 -10.13 0.87 6.02
CA LYS A 30 -9.24 1.99 5.71
C LYS A 30 -8.50 1.71 4.42
N ARG A 31 -8.57 2.65 3.47
CA ARG A 31 -8.00 2.47 2.13
C ARG A 31 -6.49 2.74 2.15
N VAL A 32 -5.77 1.95 1.39
CA VAL A 32 -4.41 2.25 0.93
C VAL A 32 -4.46 2.36 -0.58
N VAL A 33 -4.43 3.59 -1.06
CA VAL A 33 -4.56 3.94 -2.47
C VAL A 33 -3.19 4.30 -3.03
N VAL A 34 -2.87 3.84 -4.22
CA VAL A 34 -1.58 4.08 -4.86
C VAL A 34 -1.79 4.68 -6.24
N TYR A 35 -1.28 5.89 -6.46
CA TYR A 35 -1.18 6.48 -7.79
C TYR A 35 -0.04 5.83 -8.57
N TYR A 36 -0.35 5.34 -9.76
CA TYR A 36 0.60 4.66 -10.64
C TYR A 36 0.66 5.41 -11.98
N GLN A 37 1.49 6.46 -12.03
CA GLN A 37 1.68 7.30 -13.21
C GLN A 37 2.96 6.95 -13.97
N THR A 38 4.07 6.73 -13.30
CA THR A 38 5.33 6.38 -13.94
C THR A 38 5.38 4.89 -14.24
N GLN A 39 4.90 4.48 -15.42
CA GLN A 39 4.95 3.08 -15.85
C GLN A 39 6.32 2.66 -16.38
N TYR A 40 7.16 3.62 -16.77
CA TYR A 40 8.51 3.37 -17.26
C TYR A 40 9.51 4.34 -16.65
N LEU A 41 10.57 3.82 -16.07
CA LEU A 41 11.72 4.59 -15.60
C LEU A 41 12.93 4.21 -16.44
N ASN A 42 13.55 5.17 -17.14
CA ASN A 42 14.69 4.93 -18.03
C ASN A 42 14.43 3.77 -19.04
N ASN A 43 13.26 3.73 -19.63
CA ASN A 43 12.78 2.67 -20.54
C ASN A 43 12.63 1.27 -19.89
N VAL A 44 12.72 1.15 -18.57
CA VAL A 44 12.43 -0.08 -17.83
C VAL A 44 11.01 -0.02 -17.29
N TYR A 45 10.23 -1.06 -17.54
CA TYR A 45 8.87 -1.17 -17.03
C TYR A 45 8.85 -1.29 -15.50
N VAL A 46 8.02 -0.47 -14.85
CA VAL A 46 7.79 -0.47 -13.39
C VAL A 46 6.49 -1.20 -13.11
N SER A 47 6.55 -2.46 -12.73
CA SER A 47 5.35 -3.26 -12.43
C SER A 47 4.72 -2.87 -11.10
N PRO A 48 3.38 -2.67 -11.02
CA PRO A 48 2.66 -2.49 -9.76
C PRO A 48 2.38 -3.83 -9.05
N LYS A 49 2.55 -4.96 -9.72
CA LYS A 49 2.24 -6.30 -9.22
C LYS A 49 2.94 -6.65 -7.88
N PRO A 50 4.17 -6.18 -7.56
CA PRO A 50 4.77 -6.37 -6.24
C PRO A 50 3.91 -5.87 -5.06
N LEU A 51 2.97 -4.94 -5.27
CA LEU A 51 2.02 -4.52 -4.24
C LEU A 51 1.17 -5.71 -3.72
N VAL A 52 0.72 -6.59 -4.61
CA VAL A 52 -0.06 -7.78 -4.22
C VAL A 52 0.83 -8.98 -3.92
N ASP A 53 1.95 -9.15 -4.62
CA ASP A 53 2.87 -10.27 -4.40
C ASP A 53 3.52 -10.24 -3.00
N ASN A 54 3.66 -9.04 -2.42
CA ASN A 54 4.18 -8.84 -1.07
C ASN A 54 3.09 -8.63 -0.01
N ASN A 55 1.81 -8.88 -0.31
CA ASN A 55 0.67 -8.76 0.61
C ASN A 55 0.68 -7.43 1.37
N THR A 56 0.85 -6.32 0.65
CA THR A 56 1.02 -4.99 1.26
C THR A 56 -0.24 -4.43 1.91
N GLY A 57 -1.40 -4.99 1.61
CA GLY A 57 -2.70 -4.47 2.04
C GLY A 57 -3.20 -3.31 1.18
N VAL A 58 -2.58 -3.05 0.00
CA VAL A 58 -3.12 -2.11 -0.99
C VAL A 58 -4.57 -2.48 -1.33
N THR A 59 -5.43 -1.49 -1.37
CA THR A 59 -6.85 -1.66 -1.67
C THR A 59 -7.22 -1.19 -3.07
N ASP A 60 -6.55 -0.14 -3.56
CA ASP A 60 -6.85 0.56 -4.79
C ASP A 60 -5.57 0.99 -5.52
N VAL A 61 -5.54 0.84 -6.82
CA VAL A 61 -4.49 1.38 -7.70
C VAL A 61 -5.14 2.30 -8.73
N LEU A 62 -4.63 3.53 -8.83
CA LEU A 62 -5.08 4.55 -9.75
C LEU A 62 -4.05 4.66 -10.88
N VAL A 63 -4.37 4.11 -12.05
CA VAL A 63 -3.48 4.14 -13.23
C VAL A 63 -3.74 5.37 -14.10
N GLY A 64 -2.71 6.07 -14.49
CA GLY A 64 -2.86 7.23 -15.38
C GLY A 64 -1.53 7.93 -15.71
N ALA A 65 -1.56 9.20 -16.08
CA ALA A 65 -2.77 10.04 -16.17
C ALA A 65 -3.50 9.85 -17.51
N ILE A 66 -4.81 9.82 -17.46
CA ILE A 66 -5.63 9.75 -18.67
C ILE A 66 -5.93 11.17 -19.17
N HIS A 67 -5.61 11.41 -20.43
CA HIS A 67 -5.86 12.68 -21.11
C HIS A 67 -6.77 12.49 -22.32
N LEU A 68 -7.75 13.38 -22.45
CA LEU A 68 -8.59 13.52 -23.64
C LEU A 68 -8.04 14.70 -24.45
N ASN A 69 -7.42 14.45 -25.60
CA ASN A 69 -6.74 15.46 -26.37
C ASN A 69 -7.66 16.19 -27.38
N SER A 70 -7.25 17.39 -27.81
CA SER A 70 -8.02 18.23 -28.74
C SER A 70 -8.20 17.60 -30.12
N ASP A 71 -7.31 16.70 -30.53
CA ASP A 71 -7.42 15.92 -31.77
C ASP A 71 -8.39 14.74 -31.65
N GLY A 72 -8.99 14.57 -30.48
CA GLY A 72 -9.91 13.48 -30.19
C GLY A 72 -9.22 12.17 -29.77
N SER A 73 -7.90 12.13 -29.62
CA SER A 73 -7.19 10.96 -29.07
C SER A 73 -7.36 10.87 -27.55
N THR A 74 -7.20 9.64 -27.02
CA THR A 74 -7.08 9.37 -25.57
C THR A 74 -5.69 8.82 -25.30
N HIS A 75 -5.00 9.37 -24.31
CA HIS A 75 -3.67 8.90 -23.91
C HIS A 75 -3.66 8.45 -22.44
N VAL A 76 -2.76 7.50 -22.15
CA VAL A 76 -2.15 7.26 -20.83
C VAL A 76 -0.82 7.98 -20.87
N ASN A 77 -0.67 9.05 -20.11
CA ASN A 77 0.45 9.99 -20.25
C ASN A 77 0.59 10.46 -21.73
N ASP A 78 1.64 10.01 -22.42
CA ASP A 78 2.00 10.47 -23.77
C ASP A 78 1.58 9.52 -24.90
N HIS A 79 0.98 8.34 -24.59
CA HIS A 79 0.71 7.32 -25.59
C HIS A 79 -0.74 6.81 -25.53
N PRO A 80 -1.28 6.33 -26.65
CA PRO A 80 -2.58 5.68 -26.65
C PRO A 80 -2.63 4.51 -25.67
N PRO A 81 -3.75 4.26 -24.97
CA PRO A 81 -3.87 3.12 -24.05
C PRO A 81 -3.60 1.75 -24.70
N SER A 82 -3.78 1.66 -26.02
CA SER A 82 -3.52 0.46 -26.84
C SER A 82 -2.05 0.33 -27.31
N ASP A 83 -1.17 1.26 -26.94
CA ASP A 83 0.25 1.17 -27.28
C ASP A 83 0.83 -0.16 -26.75
N PRO A 84 1.60 -0.91 -27.56
CA PRO A 84 2.20 -2.19 -27.14
C PRO A 84 3.01 -2.12 -25.85
N ARG A 85 3.56 -0.95 -25.49
CA ARG A 85 4.27 -0.73 -24.22
C ARG A 85 3.38 -1.03 -23.02
N TYR A 86 2.07 -0.76 -23.09
CA TYR A 86 1.14 -0.96 -21.98
C TYR A 86 0.56 -2.37 -21.88
N THR A 87 0.90 -3.29 -22.80
CA THR A 87 0.38 -4.66 -22.78
C THR A 87 0.64 -5.37 -21.45
N GLN A 88 1.89 -5.29 -20.95
CA GLN A 88 2.23 -5.90 -19.66
C GLN A 88 1.57 -5.17 -18.49
N MET A 89 1.46 -3.86 -18.55
CA MET A 89 0.77 -3.04 -17.53
C MET A 89 -0.68 -3.47 -17.35
N TRP A 90 -1.44 -3.58 -18.44
CA TRP A 90 -2.83 -4.02 -18.38
C TRP A 90 -2.97 -5.46 -17.86
N ALA A 91 -2.05 -6.35 -18.23
CA ALA A 91 -2.02 -7.72 -17.71
C ALA A 91 -1.73 -7.76 -16.20
N ASP A 92 -0.78 -6.97 -15.71
CA ASP A 92 -0.46 -6.88 -14.28
C ASP A 92 -1.63 -6.30 -13.49
N LEU A 93 -2.29 -5.24 -13.98
CA LEU A 93 -3.45 -4.63 -13.35
C LEU A 93 -4.64 -5.62 -13.27
N ALA A 94 -4.92 -6.36 -14.35
CA ALA A 94 -5.95 -7.41 -14.33
C ALA A 94 -5.61 -8.53 -13.32
N ALA A 95 -4.33 -8.90 -13.19
CA ALA A 95 -3.91 -9.87 -12.18
C ALA A 95 -4.08 -9.33 -10.73
N MET A 96 -3.95 -8.02 -10.53
CA MET A 96 -4.24 -7.38 -9.23
C MET A 96 -5.74 -7.37 -8.92
N GLN A 97 -6.60 -7.09 -9.92
CA GLN A 97 -8.05 -7.18 -9.77
C GLN A 97 -8.48 -8.61 -9.38
N ALA A 98 -7.91 -9.64 -10.02
CA ALA A 98 -8.16 -11.04 -9.66
C ALA A 98 -7.76 -11.39 -8.21
N ARG A 99 -6.96 -10.55 -7.55
CA ARG A 99 -6.57 -10.66 -6.13
C ARG A 99 -7.33 -9.68 -5.21
N GLY A 100 -8.40 -9.04 -5.72
CA GLY A 100 -9.29 -8.19 -4.95
C GLY A 100 -8.83 -6.75 -4.76
N VAL A 101 -7.83 -6.28 -5.52
CA VAL A 101 -7.46 -4.86 -5.59
C VAL A 101 -8.31 -4.19 -6.66
N ARG A 102 -8.91 -3.05 -6.36
CA ARG A 102 -9.62 -2.27 -7.37
C ARG A 102 -8.64 -1.48 -8.22
N VAL A 103 -8.88 -1.46 -9.50
CA VAL A 103 -8.08 -0.71 -10.48
C VAL A 103 -8.96 0.32 -11.15
N SER A 104 -8.72 1.59 -10.82
CA SER A 104 -9.37 2.74 -11.45
C SER A 104 -8.37 3.52 -12.29
N ALA A 105 -8.84 4.24 -13.30
CA ALA A 105 -7.98 5.21 -13.98
C ALA A 105 -8.13 6.58 -13.35
N PHE A 106 -7.01 7.30 -13.12
CA PHE A 106 -7.10 8.71 -12.80
C PHE A 106 -7.03 9.56 -14.08
N VAL A 107 -7.90 10.56 -14.12
CA VAL A 107 -8.17 11.38 -15.30
C VAL A 107 -7.77 12.81 -15.00
N GLY A 108 -6.99 13.46 -15.86
CA GLY A 108 -6.56 14.85 -15.72
C GLY A 108 -5.23 15.03 -15.00
N GLY A 109 -5.24 15.72 -13.86
CA GLY A 109 -4.03 16.22 -13.19
C GLY A 109 -3.56 17.55 -13.78
N ALA A 110 -2.27 17.89 -13.56
CA ALA A 110 -1.69 19.19 -13.93
C ALA A 110 -1.75 19.52 -15.43
N ALA A 111 -1.86 18.53 -16.31
CA ALA A 111 -2.01 18.73 -17.76
C ALA A 111 -3.46 19.04 -18.10
N GLN A 112 -3.72 20.30 -18.40
CA GLN A 112 -5.05 20.87 -18.59
C GLN A 112 -5.70 20.51 -19.95
N GLY A 113 -7.02 20.68 -20.01
CA GLY A 113 -7.85 20.57 -21.21
C GLY A 113 -8.79 19.38 -21.23
N THR A 114 -8.57 18.35 -20.42
CA THR A 114 -9.44 17.17 -20.35
C THR A 114 -10.83 17.50 -19.82
N PHE A 115 -10.90 18.15 -18.66
CA PHE A 115 -12.16 18.50 -18.02
C PHE A 115 -12.84 19.69 -18.69
N GLN A 116 -12.08 20.63 -19.24
CA GLN A 116 -12.64 21.70 -20.05
C GLN A 116 -13.36 21.13 -21.27
N ARG A 117 -12.82 20.09 -21.94
CA ARG A 117 -13.49 19.40 -23.07
C ARG A 117 -14.73 18.63 -22.60
N LEU A 118 -14.66 17.95 -21.48
CA LEU A 118 -15.83 17.27 -20.89
C LEU A 118 -16.91 18.26 -20.46
N ASP A 119 -16.56 19.48 -20.08
CA ASP A 119 -17.52 20.52 -19.72
C ASP A 119 -18.19 21.13 -20.97
N THR A 120 -17.41 21.44 -22.00
CA THR A 120 -17.87 22.19 -23.17
C THR A 120 -18.38 21.33 -24.32
N ASP A 121 -17.86 20.11 -24.50
CA ASP A 121 -18.24 19.18 -25.58
C ASP A 121 -18.36 17.74 -25.07
N PHE A 122 -19.26 17.54 -24.13
CA PHE A 122 -19.49 16.27 -23.45
C PHE A 122 -19.82 15.12 -24.41
N ALA A 123 -20.61 15.41 -25.43
CA ALA A 123 -21.07 14.40 -26.40
C ALA A 123 -19.92 13.78 -27.19
N THR A 124 -18.86 14.54 -27.46
CA THR A 124 -17.68 14.08 -28.18
C THR A 124 -16.69 13.36 -27.24
N TYR A 125 -16.48 13.87 -26.02
CA TYR A 125 -15.39 13.41 -25.19
C TYR A 125 -15.77 12.33 -24.16
N TYR A 126 -16.99 12.36 -23.61
CA TYR A 126 -17.43 11.35 -22.66
C TYR A 126 -17.40 9.91 -23.22
N PRO A 127 -17.85 9.64 -24.47
CA PRO A 127 -17.77 8.28 -25.03
C PRO A 127 -16.35 7.68 -25.04
N LYS A 128 -15.33 8.52 -25.07
CA LYS A 128 -13.91 8.08 -25.04
C LYS A 128 -13.53 7.56 -23.66
N LEU A 129 -13.96 8.23 -22.57
CA LEU A 129 -13.80 7.70 -21.20
C LEU A 129 -14.57 6.41 -21.02
N LYS A 130 -15.82 6.36 -21.46
CA LYS A 130 -16.65 5.14 -21.40
C LYS A 130 -15.98 3.98 -22.13
N ASN A 131 -15.43 4.21 -23.32
CA ASN A 131 -14.71 3.20 -24.09
C ASN A 131 -13.44 2.73 -23.37
N LEU A 132 -12.68 3.63 -22.75
CA LEU A 132 -11.50 3.27 -21.95
C LEU A 132 -11.88 2.32 -20.82
N VAL A 133 -12.85 2.69 -19.99
CA VAL A 133 -13.34 1.89 -18.87
C VAL A 133 -13.76 0.50 -19.34
N THR A 134 -14.57 0.43 -20.39
CA THR A 134 -15.10 -0.83 -20.93
C THR A 134 -14.01 -1.71 -21.53
N THR A 135 -13.06 -1.11 -22.27
CA THR A 135 -12.00 -1.85 -22.98
C THR A 135 -11.02 -2.50 -22.01
N TYR A 136 -10.68 -1.80 -20.93
CA TYR A 136 -9.67 -2.28 -19.98
C TYR A 136 -10.27 -2.84 -18.69
N GLY A 137 -11.60 -2.94 -18.59
CA GLY A 137 -12.28 -3.52 -17.43
C GLY A 137 -11.97 -2.80 -16.12
N LEU A 138 -11.97 -1.46 -16.16
CA LEU A 138 -11.65 -0.65 -14.98
C LEU A 138 -12.80 -0.65 -13.98
N ASP A 139 -12.47 -0.71 -12.69
CA ASP A 139 -13.44 -0.71 -11.59
C ASP A 139 -13.98 0.69 -11.29
N GLY A 140 -13.31 1.76 -11.78
CA GLY A 140 -13.69 3.12 -11.48
C GLY A 140 -12.90 4.18 -12.23
N LEU A 141 -13.22 5.43 -11.92
CA LEU A 141 -12.45 6.63 -12.32
C LEU A 141 -12.19 7.53 -11.11
N ASP A 142 -10.95 8.01 -11.02
CA ASP A 142 -10.56 9.11 -10.13
C ASP A 142 -10.46 10.40 -10.95
N LEU A 143 -11.24 11.42 -10.57
CA LEU A 143 -11.36 12.67 -11.32
C LEU A 143 -10.43 13.71 -10.68
N ASP A 144 -9.21 13.81 -11.22
CA ASP A 144 -8.19 14.76 -10.77
C ASP A 144 -8.33 16.10 -11.52
N VAL A 145 -9.30 16.92 -11.06
CA VAL A 145 -9.72 18.14 -11.73
C VAL A 145 -8.86 19.32 -11.28
N GLU A 146 -7.74 19.54 -11.96
CA GLU A 146 -6.81 20.67 -11.69
C GLU A 146 -6.96 21.81 -12.72
N GLU A 147 -8.16 21.97 -13.26
CA GLU A 147 -8.54 23.02 -14.23
C GLU A 147 -9.99 23.45 -14.05
N ASN A 148 -10.38 24.58 -14.63
CA ASN A 148 -11.76 25.06 -14.53
C ASN A 148 -12.73 24.10 -15.19
N MET A 149 -13.69 23.63 -14.42
CA MET A 149 -14.87 22.91 -14.83
C MET A 149 -16.10 23.49 -14.12
N SER A 150 -17.23 23.59 -14.79
CA SER A 150 -18.46 24.09 -14.16
C SER A 150 -19.05 23.08 -13.17
N GLN A 151 -19.80 23.58 -12.16
CA GLN A 151 -20.56 22.70 -11.25
C GLN A 151 -21.55 21.80 -12.03
N ALA A 152 -22.19 22.34 -13.06
CA ALA A 152 -23.08 21.57 -13.90
C ALA A 152 -22.34 20.48 -14.71
N GLY A 153 -21.11 20.78 -15.14
CA GLY A 153 -20.27 19.85 -15.89
C GLY A 153 -19.84 18.66 -15.05
N ILE A 154 -19.33 18.88 -13.85
CA ILE A 154 -18.92 17.78 -12.95
C ILE A 154 -20.13 16.97 -12.48
N ASN A 155 -21.26 17.60 -12.19
CA ASN A 155 -22.49 16.91 -11.84
C ASN A 155 -22.95 15.99 -12.98
N ARG A 156 -22.95 16.50 -14.23
CA ARG A 156 -23.32 15.74 -15.43
C ARG A 156 -22.39 14.54 -15.63
N LEU A 157 -21.08 14.71 -15.45
CA LEU A 157 -20.11 13.64 -15.60
C LEU A 157 -20.38 12.51 -14.60
N ILE A 158 -20.57 12.83 -13.33
CA ILE A 158 -20.87 11.86 -12.27
C ILE A 158 -22.21 11.17 -12.51
N ASP A 159 -23.25 11.92 -12.90
CA ASP A 159 -24.56 11.36 -13.21
C ASP A 159 -24.48 10.37 -14.39
N GLN A 160 -23.72 10.70 -15.42
CA GLN A 160 -23.58 9.84 -16.60
C GLN A 160 -22.74 8.59 -16.31
N LEU A 161 -21.67 8.70 -15.53
CA LEU A 161 -20.87 7.54 -15.09
C LEU A 161 -21.74 6.56 -14.29
N THR A 162 -22.51 7.07 -13.33
CA THR A 162 -23.43 6.23 -12.54
C THR A 162 -24.51 5.58 -13.41
N THR A 163 -25.02 6.31 -14.43
CA THR A 163 -26.02 5.78 -15.36
C THR A 163 -25.47 4.64 -16.21
N ASP A 164 -24.23 4.78 -16.69
CA ASP A 164 -23.64 3.82 -17.62
C ASP A 164 -23.03 2.58 -16.94
N PHE A 165 -22.50 2.74 -15.72
CA PHE A 165 -21.75 1.67 -15.03
C PHE A 165 -22.42 1.17 -13.75
N GLY A 166 -23.46 1.84 -13.26
CA GLY A 166 -24.16 1.47 -12.03
C GLY A 166 -23.49 1.99 -10.75
N THR A 167 -24.03 1.56 -9.60
CA THR A 167 -23.62 2.03 -8.27
C THR A 167 -22.38 1.34 -7.72
N ASP A 168 -21.96 0.23 -8.32
CA ASP A 168 -20.74 -0.49 -7.91
C ASP A 168 -19.48 0.08 -8.58
N PHE A 169 -19.66 0.97 -9.57
CA PHE A 169 -18.56 1.67 -10.24
C PHE A 169 -18.00 2.75 -9.33
N VAL A 170 -16.70 2.68 -9.06
CA VAL A 170 -16.01 3.59 -8.14
C VAL A 170 -15.81 4.96 -8.77
N ILE A 171 -16.34 6.00 -8.16
CA ILE A 171 -16.13 7.39 -8.55
C ILE A 171 -15.44 8.12 -7.42
N THR A 172 -14.22 8.57 -7.66
CA THR A 172 -13.43 9.37 -6.72
C THR A 172 -12.99 10.68 -7.34
N LEU A 173 -12.61 11.63 -6.50
CA LEU A 173 -12.01 12.90 -6.94
C LEU A 173 -10.73 13.16 -6.14
N ALA A 174 -9.80 13.91 -6.74
CA ALA A 174 -8.52 14.27 -6.12
C ALA A 174 -8.40 15.79 -5.84
N PRO A 175 -9.26 16.37 -4.96
CA PRO A 175 -9.18 17.79 -4.64
C PRO A 175 -7.89 18.13 -3.87
N VAL A 176 -7.39 19.36 -4.05
CA VAL A 176 -6.46 19.92 -3.07
C VAL A 176 -7.15 20.00 -1.69
N ALA A 177 -6.43 19.69 -0.61
CA ALA A 177 -7.04 19.56 0.73
C ALA A 177 -7.77 20.83 1.18
N THR A 178 -7.27 22.01 0.78
CA THR A 178 -7.90 23.29 1.08
C THR A 178 -9.29 23.42 0.47
N ALA A 179 -9.57 22.82 -0.67
CA ALA A 179 -10.88 22.87 -1.33
C ALA A 179 -11.98 22.19 -0.49
N LEU A 180 -11.63 21.17 0.29
CA LEU A 180 -12.55 20.48 1.21
C LEU A 180 -12.75 21.25 2.53
N SER A 181 -11.87 22.19 2.86
CA SER A 181 -11.96 23.03 4.07
C SER A 181 -12.48 24.44 3.78
N GLY A 182 -12.99 24.71 2.57
CA GLY A 182 -13.53 25.99 2.14
C GLY A 182 -12.48 27.03 1.75
N GLY A 183 -11.25 26.59 1.47
CA GLY A 183 -10.13 27.42 1.03
C GLY A 183 -9.87 27.36 -0.47
N GLY A 184 -8.60 27.48 -0.88
CA GLY A 184 -8.16 27.46 -2.27
C GLY A 184 -8.56 26.18 -2.99
N ASN A 185 -8.86 26.31 -4.28
CA ASN A 185 -9.41 25.26 -5.14
C ASN A 185 -8.85 25.43 -6.57
N LEU A 186 -8.53 24.33 -7.23
CA LEU A 186 -8.05 24.30 -8.62
C LEU A 186 -9.16 23.97 -9.63
N SER A 187 -10.28 23.39 -9.19
CA SER A 187 -11.25 22.69 -10.04
C SER A 187 -12.35 23.58 -10.62
N GLY A 188 -12.50 24.84 -10.17
CA GLY A 188 -13.51 25.77 -10.64
C GLY A 188 -14.93 25.56 -10.07
N PHE A 189 -15.27 24.38 -9.54
CA PHE A 189 -16.53 24.09 -8.84
C PHE A 189 -16.34 23.98 -7.33
N ASN A 190 -17.46 24.01 -6.59
CA ASN A 190 -17.44 23.91 -5.12
C ASN A 190 -17.64 22.46 -4.67
N TYR A 191 -16.68 21.88 -3.95
CA TYR A 191 -16.72 20.49 -3.48
C TYR A 191 -17.78 20.24 -2.40
N GLU A 192 -18.08 21.21 -1.54
CA GLU A 192 -19.15 21.06 -0.56
C GLU A 192 -20.53 21.04 -1.25
N THR A 193 -20.72 21.84 -2.30
CA THR A 193 -21.91 21.77 -3.13
C THR A 193 -22.01 20.44 -3.84
N LEU A 194 -20.90 19.96 -4.41
CA LEU A 194 -20.82 18.66 -5.06
C LEU A 194 -21.19 17.51 -4.12
N GLU A 195 -20.65 17.50 -2.90
CA GLU A 195 -20.98 16.46 -1.90
C GLU A 195 -22.46 16.51 -1.51
N ARG A 196 -23.05 17.69 -1.33
CA ARG A 196 -24.50 17.81 -1.02
C ARG A 196 -25.39 17.35 -2.16
N GLU A 197 -24.97 17.57 -3.41
CA GLU A 197 -25.78 17.27 -4.61
C GLU A 197 -25.55 15.84 -5.12
N ARG A 198 -24.33 15.33 -5.07
CA ARG A 198 -23.90 14.07 -5.68
C ARG A 198 -23.13 13.15 -4.75
N GLY A 199 -22.99 13.49 -3.48
CA GLY A 199 -22.21 12.70 -2.52
C GLY A 199 -22.62 11.22 -2.47
N ALA A 200 -23.89 10.90 -2.64
CA ALA A 200 -24.36 9.51 -2.69
C ALA A 200 -23.80 8.69 -3.89
N LYS A 201 -23.22 9.35 -4.89
CA LYS A 201 -22.62 8.75 -6.10
C LYS A 201 -21.09 8.81 -6.07
N ILE A 202 -20.49 9.46 -5.07
CA ILE A 202 -19.05 9.62 -4.91
C ILE A 202 -18.60 8.74 -3.77
N ASP A 203 -17.63 7.86 -4.02
CA ASP A 203 -17.13 6.91 -3.03
C ASP A 203 -16.25 7.61 -1.99
N TRP A 204 -15.26 8.39 -2.43
CA TRP A 204 -14.39 9.18 -1.55
C TRP A 204 -13.63 10.26 -2.32
N TYR A 205 -12.92 11.11 -1.56
CA TYR A 205 -12.03 12.16 -2.05
C TYR A 205 -10.60 11.86 -1.62
N ASN A 206 -9.68 11.76 -2.59
CA ASN A 206 -8.24 11.68 -2.40
C ASN A 206 -7.70 13.09 -2.18
N ALA A 207 -7.72 13.58 -0.96
CA ALA A 207 -7.41 14.98 -0.64
C ALA A 207 -5.90 15.23 -0.64
N GLN A 208 -5.39 16.08 -1.53
CA GLN A 208 -3.97 16.37 -1.70
C GLN A 208 -3.46 17.26 -0.55
N PHE A 209 -2.74 16.67 0.44
CA PHE A 209 -2.10 17.38 1.55
C PHE A 209 -0.62 17.65 1.28
N TYR A 210 -0.28 18.07 0.06
CA TYR A 210 1.08 18.32 -0.40
C TYR A 210 1.12 19.49 -1.39
N CYS A 211 2.27 19.82 -1.96
CA CYS A 211 2.49 20.92 -2.92
C CYS A 211 1.97 22.29 -2.45
N GLY A 212 1.97 22.55 -1.13
CA GLY A 212 1.47 23.81 -0.56
C GLY A 212 -0.02 23.82 -0.20
N TRP A 213 -0.76 22.74 -0.45
CA TRP A 213 -2.21 22.66 -0.21
C TRP A 213 -2.58 22.04 1.14
N GLY A 214 -1.60 21.65 1.94
CA GLY A 214 -1.79 21.06 3.25
C GLY A 214 -0.57 20.25 3.68
N SER A 215 -0.68 19.60 4.85
CA SER A 215 0.37 18.70 5.36
C SER A 215 -0.24 17.67 6.30
N MET A 216 0.28 16.44 6.21
CA MET A 216 0.00 15.34 7.13
C MET A 216 1.06 15.19 8.24
N ALA A 217 1.85 16.25 8.53
CA ALA A 217 2.73 16.28 9.68
C ALA A 217 1.97 16.31 11.02
N SER A 218 0.68 16.66 10.99
CA SER A 218 -0.25 16.59 12.12
C SER A 218 -1.68 16.34 11.63
N THR A 219 -2.61 16.06 12.54
CA THR A 219 -4.03 15.83 12.20
C THR A 219 -4.79 17.09 11.80
N THR A 220 -4.22 18.29 12.03
CA THR A 220 -4.92 19.57 11.94
C THR A 220 -5.61 19.81 10.60
N GLY A 221 -4.93 19.53 9.49
CA GLY A 221 -5.52 19.72 8.15
C GLY A 221 -6.74 18.83 7.91
N TYR A 222 -6.67 17.58 8.31
CA TYR A 222 -7.78 16.65 8.24
C TYR A 222 -8.92 17.05 9.19
N ASP A 223 -8.60 17.39 10.43
CA ASP A 223 -9.57 17.85 11.43
C ASP A 223 -10.37 19.06 10.92
N ASN A 224 -9.71 20.01 10.25
CA ASN A 224 -10.35 21.18 9.67
C ASN A 224 -11.40 20.79 8.62
N ILE A 225 -11.15 19.77 7.79
CA ILE A 225 -12.12 19.27 6.81
C ILE A 225 -13.31 18.64 7.52
N ILE A 226 -13.07 17.73 8.46
CA ILE A 226 -14.15 16.98 9.12
C ILE A 226 -15.01 17.89 10.00
N ASN A 227 -14.41 18.87 10.69
CA ASN A 227 -15.12 19.83 11.56
C ASN A 227 -16.09 20.75 10.79
N ARG A 228 -15.99 20.85 9.46
CA ARG A 228 -16.98 21.54 8.64
C ARG A 228 -18.34 20.82 8.58
N GLY A 229 -18.37 19.52 8.91
CA GLY A 229 -19.58 18.71 8.96
C GLY A 229 -20.21 18.38 7.59
N VAL A 230 -19.47 18.56 6.50
CA VAL A 230 -19.93 18.25 5.14
C VAL A 230 -19.41 16.87 4.71
N PHE A 231 -18.13 16.61 4.88
CA PHE A 231 -17.49 15.36 4.47
C PHE A 231 -17.37 14.41 5.67
N PRO A 232 -18.00 13.22 5.61
CA PRO A 232 -17.82 12.22 6.65
C PRO A 232 -16.42 11.60 6.57
N PRO A 233 -15.81 11.19 7.71
CA PRO A 233 -14.42 10.70 7.73
C PRO A 233 -14.14 9.56 6.73
N HIS A 234 -15.07 8.64 6.49
CA HIS A 234 -14.88 7.52 5.56
C HIS A 234 -14.76 7.96 4.08
N LYS A 235 -15.14 9.20 3.76
CA LYS A 235 -15.02 9.76 2.41
C LYS A 235 -13.77 10.62 2.21
N VAL A 236 -12.97 10.86 3.23
CA VAL A 236 -11.74 11.65 3.10
C VAL A 236 -10.54 10.73 3.26
N VAL A 237 -9.81 10.54 2.16
CA VAL A 237 -8.54 9.83 2.10
C VAL A 237 -7.42 10.87 2.08
N THR A 238 -6.38 10.68 2.87
CA THR A 238 -5.29 11.65 3.01
C THR A 238 -4.23 11.41 1.95
N GLY A 239 -4.15 12.29 0.94
CA GLY A 239 -3.13 12.26 -0.11
C GLY A 239 -1.80 12.82 0.37
N VAL A 240 -0.73 12.06 0.19
CA VAL A 240 0.64 12.46 0.54
C VAL A 240 1.61 12.17 -0.60
N VAL A 241 2.69 12.95 -0.70
CA VAL A 241 3.81 12.55 -1.57
C VAL A 241 4.60 11.43 -0.90
N THR A 242 4.89 10.38 -1.65
CA THR A 242 5.60 9.19 -1.17
C THR A 242 7.10 9.36 -1.12
N ASN A 243 7.64 10.39 -1.81
CA ASN A 243 9.05 10.73 -1.88
C ASN A 243 9.23 12.25 -1.96
N SER A 244 10.27 12.78 -1.35
CA SER A 244 10.56 14.22 -1.34
C SER A 244 10.88 14.81 -2.72
N ALA A 245 11.21 13.96 -3.70
CA ALA A 245 11.46 14.37 -5.08
C ALA A 245 10.16 14.60 -5.88
N ASN A 246 9.01 14.08 -5.43
CA ASN A 246 7.77 14.16 -6.19
C ASN A 246 7.16 15.56 -6.12
N CYS A 247 7.11 16.15 -4.93
CA CYS A 247 6.65 17.53 -4.70
C CYS A 247 7.03 18.00 -3.30
N GLY A 248 6.84 19.30 -3.02
CA GLY A 248 6.96 19.87 -1.68
C GLY A 248 5.90 19.29 -0.71
N GLY A 249 6.21 19.30 0.60
CA GLY A 249 5.29 18.81 1.62
C GLY A 249 5.47 17.33 1.99
N TYR A 250 6.58 16.71 1.58
CA TYR A 250 6.91 15.36 2.05
C TYR A 250 6.97 15.29 3.58
N VAL A 251 6.29 14.32 4.15
CA VAL A 251 6.28 14.07 5.59
C VAL A 251 7.10 12.80 5.87
N PRO A 252 8.14 12.89 6.71
CA PRO A 252 8.95 11.72 7.06
C PRO A 252 8.09 10.58 7.61
N LEU A 253 8.40 9.36 7.21
CA LEU A 253 7.60 8.16 7.51
C LEU A 253 7.22 8.00 8.98
N PRO A 254 8.11 8.19 9.99
CA PRO A 254 7.72 8.08 11.40
C PRO A 254 6.64 9.09 11.80
N THR A 255 6.74 10.33 11.30
CA THR A 255 5.76 11.39 11.57
C THR A 255 4.42 11.06 10.91
N LEU A 256 4.43 10.65 9.63
CA LEU A 256 3.22 10.27 8.91
C LEU A 256 2.51 9.10 9.60
N LYS A 257 3.24 8.05 9.98
CA LYS A 257 2.68 6.88 10.70
C LYS A 257 2.02 7.29 12.02
N ASN A 258 2.65 8.19 12.79
CA ASN A 258 2.07 8.71 14.03
C ASN A 258 0.79 9.52 13.77
N THR A 259 0.77 10.35 12.73
CA THR A 259 -0.43 11.11 12.34
C THR A 259 -1.57 10.20 11.93
N LEU A 260 -1.30 9.19 11.09
CA LEU A 260 -2.31 8.20 10.67
C LEU A 260 -2.87 7.42 11.85
N ALA A 261 -2.02 6.99 12.79
CA ALA A 261 -2.46 6.30 14.01
C ALA A 261 -3.38 7.18 14.87
N GLN A 262 -3.08 8.49 15.00
CA GLN A 262 -3.94 9.45 15.69
C GLN A 262 -5.29 9.64 14.99
N LEU A 263 -5.30 9.72 13.65
CA LEU A 263 -6.53 9.84 12.88
C LEU A 263 -7.41 8.60 13.01
N VAL A 264 -6.81 7.41 12.94
CA VAL A 264 -7.51 6.13 13.16
C VAL A 264 -8.14 6.07 14.56
N ALA A 265 -7.41 6.49 15.59
CA ALA A 265 -7.92 6.52 16.97
C ALA A 265 -9.05 7.54 17.15
N LYS A 266 -8.95 8.70 16.49
CA LYS A 266 -9.92 9.79 16.60
C LYS A 266 -11.19 9.55 15.76
N TYR A 267 -11.02 8.98 14.57
CA TYR A 267 -12.10 8.77 13.62
C TYR A 267 -12.21 7.26 13.30
N PRO A 268 -13.11 6.51 13.96
CA PRO A 268 -13.26 5.06 13.70
C PRO A 268 -13.47 4.69 12.23
N THR A 269 -14.15 5.58 11.49
CA THR A 269 -14.41 5.44 10.05
C THR A 269 -13.41 6.22 9.18
N PHE A 270 -12.19 6.47 9.64
CA PHE A 270 -11.15 7.15 8.85
C PHE A 270 -11.01 6.56 7.45
N GLY A 271 -11.02 7.41 6.41
CA GLY A 271 -11.09 6.97 5.00
C GLY A 271 -9.85 6.24 4.49
N GLY A 272 -8.67 6.60 4.99
CA GLY A 272 -7.43 5.98 4.56
C GLY A 272 -6.37 6.96 4.08
N VAL A 273 -5.39 6.46 3.35
CA VAL A 273 -4.27 7.22 2.79
C VAL A 273 -4.05 6.88 1.33
N ASP A 274 -3.72 7.88 0.52
CA ASP A 274 -3.23 7.71 -0.84
C ASP A 274 -1.80 8.24 -1.00
N GLY A 275 -1.06 7.71 -1.97
CA GLY A 275 0.33 8.05 -2.23
C GLY A 275 0.61 8.48 -3.66
N TRP A 276 1.09 9.71 -3.83
CA TRP A 276 1.64 10.26 -5.04
C TRP A 276 3.16 10.22 -5.00
N GLU A 277 3.90 9.37 -5.80
CA GLU A 277 3.38 8.27 -6.58
C GLU A 277 4.21 6.99 -6.36
N TYR A 278 3.82 5.87 -6.99
CA TYR A 278 4.33 4.52 -6.73
C TYR A 278 5.83 4.34 -7.02
N PHE A 279 6.32 4.73 -8.22
CA PHE A 279 7.59 4.24 -8.79
C PHE A 279 8.83 4.46 -7.91
N ASN A 280 8.83 5.48 -7.06
CA ASN A 280 9.95 5.89 -6.21
C ASN A 280 9.59 5.99 -4.72
N SER A 281 8.49 5.37 -4.30
CA SER A 281 7.95 5.49 -2.93
C SER A 281 8.96 5.08 -1.84
N ASP A 282 9.08 5.91 -0.80
CA ASP A 282 9.87 5.62 0.40
C ASP A 282 9.00 5.01 1.51
N PRO A 283 9.50 3.97 2.23
CA PRO A 283 10.77 3.30 2.07
C PRO A 283 10.79 2.36 0.86
N GLY A 284 12.00 2.08 0.36
CA GLY A 284 12.19 1.15 -0.75
C GLY A 284 12.63 1.81 -2.04
N GLY A 285 12.26 3.08 -2.27
CA GLY A 285 12.62 3.85 -3.47
C GLY A 285 12.23 3.09 -4.74
N THR A 286 12.99 3.28 -5.82
CA THR A 286 12.74 2.61 -7.11
C THR A 286 12.98 1.10 -7.08
N ALA A 287 13.67 0.57 -6.08
CA ALA A 287 13.99 -0.86 -5.99
C ALA A 287 12.83 -1.68 -5.37
N ALA A 288 12.08 -1.09 -4.45
CA ALA A 288 11.01 -1.77 -3.73
C ALA A 288 9.88 -0.81 -3.32
N PRO A 289 9.28 -0.06 -4.27
CA PRO A 289 8.30 1.00 -3.98
C PRO A 289 7.04 0.49 -3.26
N TRP A 290 6.73 -0.80 -3.37
CA TRP A 290 5.63 -1.47 -2.69
C TRP A 290 5.73 -1.41 -1.15
N GLN A 291 6.92 -1.15 -0.59
CA GLN A 291 7.11 -1.07 0.86
C GLN A 291 6.30 0.06 1.49
N TRP A 292 6.11 1.18 0.79
CA TRP A 292 5.29 2.28 1.26
C TRP A 292 3.87 1.83 1.60
N ALA A 293 3.20 1.13 0.69
CA ALA A 293 1.82 0.66 0.91
C ALA A 293 1.72 -0.27 2.13
N ARG A 294 2.71 -1.15 2.34
CA ARG A 294 2.79 -2.01 3.53
C ARG A 294 2.92 -1.18 4.82
N GLU A 295 3.76 -0.14 4.82
CA GLU A 295 3.93 0.75 5.98
C GLU A 295 2.65 1.54 6.27
N MET A 296 1.91 1.98 5.25
CA MET A 296 0.63 2.68 5.42
C MET A 296 -0.44 1.75 6.00
N THR A 297 -0.55 0.54 5.48
CA THR A 297 -1.43 -0.49 6.03
C THR A 297 -1.12 -0.74 7.51
N SER A 298 0.16 -0.92 7.85
CA SER A 298 0.61 -1.11 9.23
C SER A 298 0.23 0.08 10.13
N ALA A 299 0.44 1.31 9.67
CA ALA A 299 0.15 2.52 10.44
C ALA A 299 -1.35 2.70 10.73
N MET A 300 -2.21 2.35 9.77
CA MET A 300 -3.66 2.51 9.89
C MET A 300 -4.36 1.36 10.60
N SER A 301 -3.74 0.24 10.72
CA SER A 301 -4.30 -0.89 11.46
C SER A 301 -4.44 -0.61 12.97
N GLY A 302 -4.38 0.65 13.35
CA GLY A 302 -4.75 1.17 14.68
C GLY A 302 -3.73 0.92 15.76
N GLY A 303 -2.43 1.10 15.54
CA GLY A 303 -1.45 0.66 16.55
C GLY A 303 -1.70 -0.78 17.02
N ALA A 304 -2.64 -1.45 16.36
CA ALA A 304 -3.08 -2.83 16.52
C ALA A 304 -3.55 -3.35 15.16
N GLY A 305 -2.60 -3.57 14.18
CA GLY A 305 -3.10 -4.17 12.97
C GLY A 305 -2.19 -4.32 11.80
N GLY A 306 -1.09 -4.74 11.81
CA GLY A 306 -0.38 -5.97 11.72
C GLY A 306 -0.25 -6.47 13.17
N PRO A 307 -0.11 -7.72 13.43
CA PRO A 307 -0.03 -8.16 14.80
C PRO A 307 0.98 -7.23 15.50
N ALA A 308 0.59 -6.65 16.65
CA ALA A 308 1.43 -5.68 17.35
C ALA A 308 2.82 -6.28 17.44
N ASN A 309 3.85 -5.54 17.06
CA ASN A 309 5.22 -6.04 17.28
C ASN A 309 5.43 -6.18 18.78
N LEU A 310 5.15 -7.38 19.30
CA LEU A 310 5.24 -7.71 20.71
C LEU A 310 6.67 -7.56 21.24
N ALA A 311 7.67 -7.52 20.33
CA ALA A 311 9.07 -7.33 20.66
C ALA A 311 9.51 -5.87 20.75
N LEU A 312 8.69 -4.91 20.26
CA LEU A 312 9.09 -3.51 20.18
C LEU A 312 9.44 -2.94 21.56
N ASN A 313 10.68 -2.43 21.69
CA ASN A 313 11.25 -1.86 22.92
C ASN A 313 11.21 -2.82 24.13
N LYS A 314 11.11 -4.12 23.92
CA LYS A 314 11.17 -5.12 24.98
C LYS A 314 12.60 -5.40 25.42
N ALA A 315 12.74 -5.99 26.60
CA ALA A 315 14.03 -6.41 27.11
C ALA A 315 14.64 -7.46 26.17
N ALA A 316 15.78 -7.12 25.58
CA ALA A 316 16.53 -8.02 24.71
C ALA A 316 17.91 -8.33 25.28
N THR A 317 18.34 -9.58 25.13
CA THR A 317 19.65 -10.05 25.50
C THR A 317 20.26 -10.89 24.38
N GLY A 318 21.57 -11.01 24.33
CA GLY A 318 22.25 -11.72 23.25
C GLY A 318 23.68 -12.08 23.60
N SER A 319 24.35 -12.73 22.64
CA SER A 319 25.79 -12.92 22.71
C SER A 319 26.51 -11.58 22.83
N ALA A 320 27.78 -11.58 23.25
CA ALA A 320 28.59 -10.36 23.37
C ALA A 320 28.53 -9.52 22.05
N ALA A 321 28.17 -8.25 22.17
CA ALA A 321 28.07 -7.36 21.04
C ALA A 321 29.45 -7.04 20.43
N CYS A 322 29.47 -6.73 19.10
CA CYS A 322 30.69 -6.28 18.40
C CYS A 322 31.25 -5.00 19.00
N THR A 323 30.38 -4.07 19.37
CA THR A 323 30.69 -2.80 20.03
C THR A 323 29.64 -2.48 21.09
N SER A 324 29.92 -1.54 21.99
CA SER A 324 28.97 -1.13 23.03
C SER A 324 27.68 -0.48 22.48
N THR A 325 27.71 0.00 21.24
CA THR A 325 26.56 0.66 20.57
C THR A 325 25.69 -0.30 19.75
N GLU A 326 26.16 -1.53 19.47
CA GLU A 326 25.50 -2.53 18.64
C GLU A 326 24.89 -3.68 19.48
N GLY A 327 24.32 -3.33 20.62
CA GLY A 327 23.77 -4.29 21.58
C GLY A 327 22.38 -4.83 21.16
N PRO A 328 21.89 -5.89 21.86
CA PRO A 328 20.63 -6.57 21.54
C PRO A 328 19.40 -5.66 21.46
N ALA A 329 19.34 -4.58 22.26
CA ALA A 329 18.24 -3.63 22.27
C ALA A 329 18.04 -2.90 20.91
N LYS A 330 19.09 -2.83 20.11
CA LYS A 330 19.04 -2.25 18.75
C LYS A 330 18.20 -3.07 17.79
N ALA A 331 18.10 -4.36 17.99
CA ALA A 331 17.30 -5.24 17.12
C ALA A 331 15.81 -5.34 17.53
N VAL A 332 15.34 -4.49 18.43
CA VAL A 332 13.92 -4.43 18.87
C VAL A 332 13.45 -2.99 19.05
N ASN A 333 14.13 -2.01 18.45
CA ASN A 333 13.84 -0.58 18.60
C ASN A 333 12.86 -0.05 17.54
N GLY A 334 12.42 -0.89 16.59
CA GLY A 334 11.49 -0.54 15.51
C GLY A 334 12.15 0.15 14.31
N SER A 335 13.50 0.24 14.27
CA SER A 335 14.26 0.93 13.22
C SER A 335 15.16 -0.03 12.45
N VAL A 336 15.28 0.19 11.13
CA VAL A 336 16.31 -0.42 10.27
C VAL A 336 17.10 0.66 9.53
N SER A 337 16.84 1.94 9.81
CA SER A 337 17.38 3.09 9.06
C SER A 337 18.34 3.98 9.87
N GLY A 338 18.67 3.59 11.09
CA GLY A 338 19.58 4.34 11.98
C GLY A 338 21.06 4.21 11.63
N GLY A 339 21.39 3.65 10.47
CA GLY A 339 22.76 3.42 10.01
C GLY A 339 23.39 2.13 10.54
N THR A 340 24.67 1.93 10.24
CA THR A 340 25.38 0.67 10.51
C THR A 340 25.51 0.33 12.00
N ALA A 341 25.37 1.28 12.91
CA ALA A 341 25.37 1.07 14.36
C ALA A 341 23.96 0.78 14.93
N ASP A 342 22.89 0.84 14.12
CA ASP A 342 21.52 0.59 14.56
C ASP A 342 21.12 -0.87 14.34
N LYS A 343 21.93 -1.78 14.85
CA LYS A 343 21.72 -3.22 14.77
C LYS A 343 22.27 -3.96 15.98
N PHE A 344 21.85 -5.19 16.19
CA PHE A 344 22.59 -6.15 16.99
C PHE A 344 23.69 -6.79 16.14
N CYS A 345 24.93 -6.65 16.56
CA CYS A 345 26.09 -7.30 15.95
C CYS A 345 26.79 -8.19 16.99
N THR A 346 27.24 -9.40 16.57
CA THR A 346 28.05 -10.29 17.44
C THR A 346 29.08 -11.09 16.66
N LEU A 347 30.29 -11.18 17.23
CA LEU A 347 31.40 -12.03 16.80
C LEU A 347 31.56 -13.29 17.67
N ALA A 348 30.77 -13.46 18.74
CA ALA A 348 30.88 -14.57 19.67
C ALA A 348 30.80 -15.93 18.94
N ALA A 349 31.45 -16.95 19.45
CA ALA A 349 31.41 -18.29 18.87
C ALA A 349 29.98 -18.87 18.85
N SER A 350 29.22 -18.70 19.93
CA SER A 350 27.78 -18.98 19.99
C SER A 350 27.03 -17.66 19.76
N LYS A 351 26.23 -17.60 18.71
CA LYS A 351 25.54 -16.38 18.26
C LYS A 351 24.05 -16.51 18.47
N TRP A 352 23.47 -15.65 19.32
CA TRP A 352 22.05 -15.65 19.60
C TRP A 352 21.56 -14.27 20.04
N LEU A 353 20.27 -14.03 19.75
CA LEU A 353 19.49 -12.85 20.19
C LEU A 353 18.19 -13.36 20.82
N ARG A 354 17.84 -12.91 22.01
CA ARG A 354 16.62 -13.28 22.74
C ARG A 354 15.85 -12.05 23.16
N VAL A 355 14.53 -12.11 22.99
CA VAL A 355 13.57 -11.08 23.45
C VAL A 355 12.71 -11.68 24.55
N ASP A 356 12.49 -10.94 25.64
CA ASP A 356 11.52 -11.20 26.69
C ASP A 356 10.26 -10.35 26.41
N LEU A 357 9.16 -10.96 26.04
CA LEU A 357 7.88 -10.27 25.73
C LEU A 357 7.17 -9.75 26.99
N GLY A 358 7.71 -10.06 28.20
CA GLY A 358 7.17 -9.65 29.50
C GLY A 358 6.17 -10.66 30.08
N SER A 359 5.31 -11.23 29.27
CA SER A 359 4.37 -12.30 29.63
C SER A 359 4.20 -13.29 28.48
N ALA A 360 3.59 -14.45 28.76
CA ALA A 360 3.24 -15.38 27.71
C ALA A 360 2.21 -14.74 26.76
N GLN A 361 2.49 -14.82 25.45
CA GLN A 361 1.67 -14.31 24.35
C GLN A 361 1.39 -15.45 23.38
N THR A 362 0.24 -15.39 22.69
CA THR A 362 -0.01 -16.27 21.54
C THR A 362 0.71 -15.68 20.33
N LEU A 363 1.64 -16.44 19.75
CA LEU A 363 2.54 -15.97 18.69
C LEU A 363 2.12 -16.54 17.35
N GLY A 364 1.85 -15.64 16.35
CA GLY A 364 1.52 -16.00 14.96
C GLY A 364 2.75 -16.08 14.08
N SER A 365 3.68 -15.11 14.17
CA SER A 365 4.88 -15.08 13.34
C SER A 365 6.05 -14.30 13.95
N VAL A 366 7.24 -14.49 13.36
CA VAL A 366 8.46 -13.70 13.60
C VAL A 366 8.96 -13.16 12.27
N GLU A 367 9.27 -11.85 12.22
CA GLU A 367 9.97 -11.21 11.10
C GLU A 367 11.39 -10.82 11.54
N ILE A 368 12.38 -11.09 10.67
CA ILE A 368 13.79 -10.81 10.94
C ILE A 368 14.35 -9.96 9.81
N SER A 369 14.85 -8.78 10.15
CA SER A 369 15.57 -7.88 9.24
C SER A 369 17.07 -8.14 9.37
N HIS A 370 17.67 -8.68 8.29
CA HIS A 370 19.08 -8.98 8.18
C HIS A 370 19.90 -7.77 7.71
N ALA A 371 21.19 -7.91 7.48
CA ALA A 371 22.12 -6.84 7.15
C ALA A 371 21.68 -5.92 5.99
N ALA A 372 21.19 -6.48 4.89
CA ALA A 372 20.77 -5.70 3.74
C ALA A 372 19.49 -4.86 3.99
N ALA A 373 18.67 -5.24 4.96
CA ALA A 373 17.51 -4.44 5.38
C ALA A 373 17.94 -3.09 5.98
N GLY A 374 19.13 -3.03 6.58
CA GLY A 374 19.72 -1.81 7.14
C GLY A 374 20.72 -1.12 6.22
N GLY A 375 20.74 -1.51 4.93
CA GLY A 375 21.60 -0.88 3.91
C GLY A 375 23.01 -1.44 3.81
N GLU A 376 23.35 -2.54 4.51
CA GLU A 376 24.62 -3.24 4.32
C GLU A 376 24.56 -4.18 3.09
N SER A 377 25.70 -4.72 2.69
CA SER A 377 25.76 -5.70 1.60
C SER A 377 24.92 -6.94 1.88
N ALA A 378 24.19 -7.46 0.89
CA ALA A 378 23.46 -8.73 0.98
C ALA A 378 24.37 -9.92 1.30
N ALA A 379 25.68 -9.82 1.03
CA ALA A 379 26.68 -10.81 1.45
C ALA A 379 26.74 -11.00 2.98
N TYR A 380 26.28 -10.02 3.76
CA TYR A 380 26.23 -10.05 5.22
C TYR A 380 24.87 -10.51 5.80
N ASN A 381 23.89 -10.81 4.97
CA ASN A 381 22.64 -11.40 5.43
C ASN A 381 22.90 -12.73 6.14
N THR A 382 22.25 -12.93 7.30
CA THR A 382 22.37 -14.19 8.04
C THR A 382 21.90 -15.35 7.17
N ARG A 383 22.78 -16.33 6.93
CA ARG A 383 22.54 -17.46 6.03
C ARG A 383 21.76 -18.59 6.68
N ALA A 384 22.16 -18.98 7.91
CA ALA A 384 21.50 -20.10 8.59
C ALA A 384 21.23 -19.77 10.06
N PHE A 385 20.02 -20.13 10.51
CA PHE A 385 19.55 -19.84 11.87
C PHE A 385 18.34 -20.71 12.24
N THR A 386 18.02 -20.74 13.54
CA THR A 386 16.74 -21.26 14.03
C THR A 386 15.99 -20.19 14.82
N VAL A 387 14.66 -20.19 14.66
CA VAL A 387 13.75 -19.44 15.52
C VAL A 387 13.24 -20.38 16.60
N GLN A 388 13.36 -19.97 17.84
CA GLN A 388 13.04 -20.78 19.00
C GLN A 388 12.12 -19.99 19.94
N THR A 389 11.24 -20.72 20.66
CA THR A 389 10.35 -20.15 21.67
C THR A 389 10.52 -20.85 23.01
N SER A 390 10.23 -20.12 24.09
CA SER A 390 10.29 -20.65 25.45
C SER A 390 9.24 -19.97 26.34
N GLY A 391 8.70 -20.71 27.30
CA GLY A 391 7.86 -20.18 28.38
C GLY A 391 8.66 -19.66 29.55
N ASP A 392 9.81 -20.27 29.85
CA ASP A 392 10.63 -20.08 31.06
C ASP A 392 12.02 -19.44 30.82
N GLY A 393 12.38 -19.23 29.52
CA GLY A 393 13.68 -18.68 29.11
C GLY A 393 14.85 -19.63 29.22
N SER A 394 14.63 -20.90 29.62
CA SER A 394 15.64 -21.95 29.79
C SER A 394 15.39 -23.15 28.87
N THR A 395 14.17 -23.61 28.75
CA THR A 395 13.76 -24.72 27.86
C THR A 395 13.30 -24.19 26.53
N TRP A 396 13.97 -24.58 25.44
CA TRP A 396 13.74 -23.99 24.10
C TRP A 396 13.18 -25.01 23.12
N THR A 397 12.12 -24.60 22.39
CA THR A 397 11.54 -25.37 21.27
C THR A 397 11.83 -24.66 19.96
N THR A 398 12.49 -25.35 19.02
CA THR A 398 12.71 -24.85 17.67
C THR A 398 11.40 -24.82 16.89
N ARG A 399 11.07 -23.67 16.29
CA ARG A 399 9.86 -23.44 15.51
C ARG A 399 10.13 -23.31 14.01
N ALA A 400 11.26 -22.74 13.65
CA ALA A 400 11.73 -22.67 12.27
C ALA A 400 13.21 -22.96 12.18
N THR A 401 13.63 -23.60 11.10
CA THR A 401 15.04 -23.84 10.75
C THR A 401 15.28 -23.36 9.34
N VAL A 402 16.25 -22.46 9.19
CA VAL A 402 16.67 -21.89 7.91
C VAL A 402 18.14 -22.23 7.68
N THR A 403 18.47 -22.77 6.50
CA THR A 403 19.81 -23.26 6.18
C THR A 403 20.51 -22.48 5.07
N ALA A 404 19.74 -21.71 4.25
CA ALA A 404 20.28 -21.05 3.06
C ALA A 404 19.53 -19.73 2.74
N ASN A 405 19.31 -18.88 3.76
CA ASN A 405 18.69 -17.57 3.52
C ASN A 405 19.62 -16.66 2.72
N THR A 406 19.06 -15.94 1.76
CA THR A 406 19.70 -14.83 1.01
C THR A 406 18.90 -13.52 1.10
N ALA A 407 17.65 -13.58 1.59
CA ALA A 407 16.76 -12.43 1.66
C ALA A 407 17.20 -11.41 2.74
N ALA A 408 16.91 -10.13 2.50
CA ALA A 408 17.13 -9.05 3.45
C ALA A 408 16.16 -9.12 4.64
N VAL A 409 14.94 -9.59 4.41
CA VAL A 409 13.90 -9.78 5.43
C VAL A 409 13.30 -11.17 5.28
N THR A 410 13.09 -11.86 6.41
CA THR A 410 12.45 -13.19 6.43
C THR A 410 11.31 -13.21 7.44
N THR A 411 10.21 -13.91 7.09
CA THR A 411 9.06 -14.12 7.98
C THR A 411 8.84 -15.60 8.22
N HIS A 412 8.60 -15.99 9.48
CA HIS A 412 8.44 -17.37 9.91
C HIS A 412 7.16 -17.51 10.75
N ALA A 413 6.23 -18.36 10.29
CA ALA A 413 5.02 -18.67 11.03
C ALA A 413 5.34 -19.43 12.34
N LEU A 414 4.66 -19.07 13.42
CA LEU A 414 4.72 -19.73 14.72
C LEU A 414 3.45 -20.49 15.09
N SER A 415 2.41 -20.43 14.23
CA SER A 415 1.18 -21.23 14.30
C SER A 415 0.47 -21.18 15.67
N GLY A 416 0.34 -19.99 16.27
CA GLY A 416 -0.42 -19.78 17.50
C GLY A 416 0.22 -20.33 18.77
N VAL A 417 1.54 -20.44 18.81
CA VAL A 417 2.29 -20.93 19.99
C VAL A 417 2.21 -19.93 21.15
N SER A 418 1.90 -20.40 22.35
CA SER A 418 2.02 -19.60 23.57
C SER A 418 3.47 -19.60 24.08
N ALA A 419 4.11 -18.42 24.15
CA ALA A 419 5.47 -18.27 24.69
C ALA A 419 5.70 -16.86 25.23
N ARG A 420 6.62 -16.73 26.21
CA ARG A 420 7.12 -15.45 26.73
C ARG A 420 8.40 -15.02 26.05
N TYR A 421 9.24 -15.96 25.65
CA TYR A 421 10.55 -15.66 25.08
C TYR A 421 10.65 -16.15 23.64
N VAL A 422 11.25 -15.31 22.78
CA VAL A 422 11.65 -15.67 21.41
C VAL A 422 13.15 -15.55 21.29
N ARG A 423 13.81 -16.54 20.69
CA ARG A 423 15.24 -16.54 20.44
C ARG A 423 15.55 -16.82 18.98
N LEU A 424 16.41 -16.01 18.39
CA LEU A 424 17.11 -16.29 17.16
C LEU A 424 18.45 -16.90 17.51
N ASN A 425 18.69 -18.15 17.11
CA ASN A 425 19.97 -18.83 17.28
C ASN A 425 20.64 -18.96 15.92
N ILE A 426 21.80 -18.32 15.72
CA ILE A 426 22.45 -18.15 14.43
C ILE A 426 23.58 -19.17 14.29
N THR A 427 23.50 -20.00 13.24
CA THR A 427 24.50 -21.06 12.98
C THR A 427 25.48 -20.69 11.87
N THR A 428 25.02 -19.87 10.86
CA THR A 428 25.90 -19.34 9.80
C THR A 428 25.60 -17.85 9.63
N PRO A 429 26.51 -16.95 10.04
CA PRO A 429 26.22 -15.52 10.20
C PRO A 429 26.10 -14.75 8.88
N THR A 430 26.76 -15.19 7.81
CA THR A 430 26.82 -14.47 6.53
C THR A 430 26.83 -15.43 5.33
N GLN A 431 26.84 -14.90 4.11
CA GLN A 431 26.95 -15.69 2.88
C GLN A 431 28.39 -16.16 2.59
N GLY A 432 29.38 -15.55 3.23
CA GLY A 432 30.81 -15.80 3.02
C GLY A 432 31.55 -16.15 4.31
N ALA A 433 32.82 -15.73 4.39
CA ALA A 433 33.72 -16.01 5.51
C ALA A 433 33.63 -14.99 6.66
N ASP A 434 32.87 -13.91 6.53
CA ASP A 434 32.73 -12.90 7.60
C ASP A 434 32.02 -13.54 8.80
N PRO A 435 32.64 -13.55 10.02
CA PRO A 435 32.11 -14.23 11.19
C PRO A 435 31.05 -13.42 11.96
N ALA A 436 30.78 -12.17 11.60
CA ALA A 436 29.88 -11.30 12.34
C ALA A 436 28.40 -11.55 11.93
N ALA A 437 27.56 -11.87 12.90
CA ALA A 437 26.11 -11.84 12.70
C ALA A 437 25.59 -10.41 12.88
N ARG A 438 24.65 -10.01 12.02
CA ARG A 438 24.04 -8.67 11.99
C ARG A 438 22.53 -8.80 11.87
N ILE A 439 21.79 -8.32 12.89
CA ILE A 439 20.33 -8.30 12.93
C ILE A 439 19.89 -6.85 13.20
N TYR A 440 19.19 -6.26 12.23
CA TYR A 440 18.70 -4.90 12.34
C TYR A 440 17.39 -4.84 13.12
N GLU A 441 16.48 -5.81 12.91
CA GLU A 441 15.23 -5.84 13.66
C GLU A 441 14.72 -7.28 13.80
N LEU A 442 14.16 -7.60 14.96
CA LEU A 442 13.42 -8.82 15.24
C LEU A 442 12.02 -8.43 15.72
N LYS A 443 11.02 -8.65 14.88
CA LYS A 443 9.62 -8.40 15.22
C LYS A 443 8.92 -9.71 15.56
N VAL A 444 8.05 -9.68 16.55
CA VAL A 444 7.22 -10.81 16.98
C VAL A 444 5.77 -10.39 16.93
N PHE A 445 4.93 -11.19 16.31
CA PHE A 445 3.52 -10.89 16.08
C PHE A 445 2.61 -11.96 16.69
N ALA A 446 1.40 -11.53 17.09
CA ALA A 446 0.34 -12.42 17.59
C ALA A 446 -0.31 -13.22 16.44
#